data_b6ef5817a01c165c311bf203152b50ce
#
_entry.id   b6ef5817a01c165c311bf203152b50ce
#
_cell.length_a   1.000
_cell.length_b   1.000
_cell.length_c   1.000
_cell.angle_alpha   90.00
_cell.angle_beta   90.00
_cell.angle_gamma   90.00
#
_symmetry.space_group_name_H-M   'P 1'
#
loop_
_entity.id
_entity.type
_entity.pdbx_description
1 polymer ?
#
loop_
_entity_poly.entity_id
_entity_poly.type
_entity_poly.pdbx_seq_one_letter_code
_entity_poly.pdbx_strand_id
1 'polypeptide(L)'
;MRRLLIPLLATALLAACTTVSGPPTEPNDREWNLLTADYAWIETLRKAQLAPPPGASRKQVIEIDLENHRKIDDVLSTFMGKVTEYFERTHDPRAAKVIAREKILVGDDYLNVLSRYDQALARYREALAVDPQNADAQARIAYAEQRRYVSMTSFANVKSGMKEDDVRTLVGLPREDWIKQVEQNSRVYAVWIYPKSDGGAAAIYFDNGIVYHTNWNAAAPAASQTK
;
A
#
# COMPACT_ATOMS: atom_id res chain seq x y z
N MET A 1 -32.07 -51.04 -32.43
CA MET A 1 -31.64 -49.64 -32.66
C MET A 1 -30.54 -49.29 -31.64
N ARG A 2 -29.30 -49.38 -32.02
CA ARG A 2 -28.13 -49.07 -31.17
C ARG A 2 -27.79 -47.59 -31.32
N ARG A 3 -27.88 -46.80 -30.22
CA ARG A 3 -27.38 -45.44 -30.20
C ARG A 3 -25.94 -45.44 -29.78
N LEU A 4 -25.04 -45.04 -30.71
CA LEU A 4 -23.64 -44.75 -30.45
C LEU A 4 -23.55 -43.42 -29.66
N LEU A 5 -22.94 -43.48 -28.46
CA LEU A 5 -22.48 -42.34 -27.69
C LEU A 5 -21.03 -42.05 -28.11
N ILE A 6 -20.80 -40.90 -28.70
CA ILE A 6 -19.48 -40.36 -29.02
C ILE A 6 -18.99 -39.59 -27.79
N PRO A 7 -17.85 -39.92 -27.18
CA PRO A 7 -17.29 -39.08 -26.11
C PRO A 7 -16.59 -37.87 -26.73
N LEU A 8 -17.05 -36.69 -26.35
CA LEU A 8 -16.38 -35.40 -26.61
C LEU A 8 -15.10 -35.32 -25.75
N LEU A 9 -13.93 -35.52 -26.39
CA LEU A 9 -12.65 -35.21 -25.75
C LEU A 9 -12.48 -33.70 -25.70
N ALA A 10 -12.69 -33.10 -24.50
CA ALA A 10 -12.29 -31.75 -24.23
C ALA A 10 -10.78 -31.70 -23.96
N THR A 11 -10.00 -31.37 -24.98
CA THR A 11 -8.57 -31.03 -24.83
C THR A 11 -8.44 -29.69 -24.14
N ALA A 12 -8.23 -29.68 -22.81
CA ALA A 12 -7.80 -28.52 -22.07
C ALA A 12 -6.34 -28.19 -22.49
N LEU A 13 -6.18 -27.13 -23.28
CA LEU A 13 -4.87 -26.50 -23.51
C LEU A 13 -4.49 -25.80 -22.20
N LEU A 14 -3.73 -26.48 -21.36
CA LEU A 14 -2.93 -25.86 -20.31
C LEU A 14 -1.82 -25.07 -21.01
N ALA A 15 -1.98 -23.74 -21.11
CA ALA A 15 -0.88 -22.84 -21.40
C ALA A 15 0.11 -22.94 -20.23
N ALA A 16 1.08 -23.83 -20.36
CA ALA A 16 2.24 -23.88 -19.49
C ALA A 16 3.02 -22.59 -19.72
N CYS A 17 2.93 -21.64 -18.79
CA CYS A 17 4.00 -20.67 -18.60
C CYS A 17 5.24 -21.48 -18.28
N THR A 18 6.08 -21.72 -19.28
CA THR A 18 7.41 -22.28 -19.08
C THR A 18 8.24 -21.22 -18.38
N THR A 19 8.20 -21.22 -17.05
CA THR A 19 9.29 -20.61 -16.28
C THR A 19 10.53 -21.40 -16.66
N VAL A 20 11.48 -20.71 -17.30
CA VAL A 20 12.81 -21.27 -17.57
C VAL A 20 13.51 -21.37 -16.21
N SER A 21 13.21 -22.43 -15.46
CA SER A 21 13.92 -22.76 -14.24
C SER A 21 15.10 -23.66 -14.61
N GLY A 22 16.15 -23.04 -15.16
CA GLY A 22 17.48 -23.63 -15.11
C GLY A 22 18.01 -23.62 -13.66
N PRO A 23 19.04 -24.42 -13.34
CA PRO A 23 19.68 -24.33 -12.04
C PRO A 23 20.17 -22.89 -11.80
N PRO A 24 20.13 -22.39 -10.54
CA PRO A 24 20.62 -21.04 -10.22
C PRO A 24 22.05 -20.88 -10.73
N THR A 25 22.35 -19.73 -11.34
CA THR A 25 23.71 -19.39 -11.73
C THR A 25 24.42 -18.69 -10.59
N GLU A 26 25.73 -18.81 -10.50
CA GLU A 26 26.53 -18.11 -9.50
C GLU A 26 26.31 -16.58 -9.60
N PRO A 27 26.26 -15.87 -8.45
CA PRO A 27 26.18 -14.41 -8.43
C PRO A 27 27.31 -13.78 -9.23
N ASN A 28 27.00 -12.80 -10.08
CA ASN A 28 27.94 -12.12 -10.94
C ASN A 28 28.21 -10.71 -10.39
N ASP A 29 29.35 -10.50 -9.78
CA ASP A 29 29.72 -9.22 -9.18
C ASP A 29 29.78 -8.07 -10.20
N ARG A 30 30.18 -8.32 -11.44
CA ARG A 30 30.18 -7.29 -12.49
C ARG A 30 28.76 -6.82 -12.80
N GLU A 31 27.84 -7.75 -12.97
CA GLU A 31 26.43 -7.45 -13.23
C GLU A 31 25.78 -6.78 -12.00
N TRP A 32 26.08 -7.28 -10.79
CA TRP A 32 25.63 -6.68 -9.55
C TRP A 32 26.12 -5.22 -9.40
N ASN A 33 27.37 -4.92 -9.74
CA ASN A 33 27.91 -3.56 -9.67
C ASN A 33 27.18 -2.60 -10.63
N LEU A 34 26.74 -3.06 -11.82
CA LEU A 34 25.93 -2.25 -12.72
C LEU A 34 24.55 -1.97 -12.11
N LEU A 35 23.90 -3.00 -11.55
CA LEU A 35 22.61 -2.81 -10.85
C LEU A 35 22.73 -1.86 -9.67
N THR A 36 23.82 -1.93 -8.92
CA THR A 36 24.09 -1.04 -7.79
C THR A 36 24.26 0.42 -8.25
N ALA A 37 24.90 0.64 -9.40
CA ALA A 37 25.04 1.98 -9.97
C ALA A 37 23.68 2.56 -10.41
N ASP A 38 22.84 1.75 -11.09
CA ASP A 38 21.46 2.13 -11.45
C ASP A 38 20.65 2.49 -10.17
N TYR A 39 20.81 1.69 -9.11
CA TYR A 39 20.12 1.91 -7.84
C TYR A 39 20.58 3.18 -7.11
N ALA A 40 21.87 3.48 -7.13
CA ALA A 40 22.40 4.71 -6.56
C ALA A 40 21.85 5.97 -7.26
N TRP A 41 21.59 5.88 -8.55
CA TRP A 41 20.88 6.94 -9.30
C TRP A 41 19.44 7.13 -8.82
N ILE A 42 18.70 6.05 -8.61
CA ILE A 42 17.33 6.10 -8.06
C ILE A 42 17.33 6.76 -6.67
N GLU A 43 18.28 6.40 -5.79
CA GLU A 43 18.40 7.01 -4.48
C GLU A 43 18.73 8.53 -4.58
N THR A 44 19.45 8.94 -5.61
CA THR A 44 19.71 10.36 -5.86
C THR A 44 18.43 11.09 -6.26
N LEU A 45 17.60 10.48 -7.12
CA LEU A 45 16.29 11.04 -7.50
C LEU A 45 15.34 11.11 -6.28
N ARG A 46 15.34 10.11 -5.40
CA ARG A 46 14.56 10.14 -4.15
C ARG A 46 14.96 11.27 -3.22
N LYS A 47 16.26 11.54 -3.07
CA LYS A 47 16.74 12.66 -2.26
C LYS A 47 16.35 14.03 -2.81
N ALA A 48 16.09 14.11 -4.11
CA ALA A 48 15.62 15.32 -4.78
C ALA A 48 14.10 15.51 -4.73
N GLN A 49 13.36 14.58 -4.08
CA GLN A 49 11.91 14.69 -3.94
C GLN A 49 11.49 15.90 -3.11
N LEU A 50 10.33 16.45 -3.48
CA LEU A 50 9.73 17.56 -2.75
C LEU A 50 9.14 17.07 -1.43
N ALA A 51 9.43 17.77 -0.34
CA ALA A 51 8.75 17.57 0.92
C ALA A 51 7.48 18.43 1.01
N PRO A 52 6.37 17.92 1.54
CA PRO A 52 5.19 18.74 1.78
C PRO A 52 5.53 19.85 2.80
N PRO A 53 5.02 21.09 2.58
CA PRO A 53 5.24 22.18 3.51
C PRO A 53 4.58 21.90 4.85
N PRO A 54 5.10 22.50 5.97
CA PRO A 54 4.45 22.39 7.27
C PRO A 54 2.99 22.85 7.21
N GLY A 55 2.08 22.02 7.73
CA GLY A 55 0.63 22.31 7.70
C GLY A 55 -0.07 22.03 6.38
N ALA A 56 0.60 21.36 5.43
CA ALA A 56 -0.03 20.93 4.18
C ALA A 56 -1.29 20.10 4.44
N SER A 57 -2.36 20.37 3.70
CA SER A 57 -3.55 19.55 3.70
C SER A 57 -3.23 18.16 3.14
N ARG A 58 -4.04 17.15 3.50
CA ARG A 58 -3.89 15.78 2.97
C ARG A 58 -3.89 15.75 1.44
N LYS A 59 -4.72 16.57 0.80
CA LYS A 59 -4.77 16.67 -0.66
C LYS A 59 -3.43 17.14 -1.23
N GLN A 60 -2.83 18.18 -0.64
CA GLN A 60 -1.52 18.67 -1.05
C GLN A 60 -0.40 17.63 -0.84
N VAL A 61 -0.45 16.88 0.28
CA VAL A 61 0.50 15.78 0.52
C VAL A 61 0.41 14.73 -0.59
N ILE A 62 -0.80 14.29 -0.94
CA ILE A 62 -1.01 13.30 -2.00
C ILE A 62 -0.55 13.84 -3.37
N GLU A 63 -0.85 15.10 -3.70
CA GLU A 63 -0.44 15.72 -4.97
C GLU A 63 1.10 15.78 -5.10
N ILE A 64 1.79 16.16 -4.03
CA ILE A 64 3.26 16.20 -3.99
C ILE A 64 3.84 14.79 -4.12
N ASP A 65 3.27 13.82 -3.43
CA ASP A 65 3.68 12.43 -3.47
C ASP A 65 3.54 11.84 -4.88
N LEU A 66 2.41 12.06 -5.54
CA LEU A 66 2.18 11.67 -6.93
C LEU A 66 3.18 12.32 -7.90
N GLU A 67 3.52 13.59 -7.69
CA GLU A 67 4.52 14.28 -8.52
C GLU A 67 5.92 13.70 -8.30
N ASN A 68 6.29 13.38 -7.06
CA ASN A 68 7.55 12.72 -6.73
C ASN A 68 7.65 11.34 -7.38
N HIS A 69 6.60 10.51 -7.29
CA HIS A 69 6.56 9.19 -7.92
C HIS A 69 6.74 9.29 -9.44
N ARG A 70 6.03 10.18 -10.10
CA ARG A 70 6.11 10.37 -11.56
C ARG A 70 7.53 10.62 -12.06
N LYS A 71 8.38 11.24 -11.23
CA LYS A 71 9.78 11.55 -11.60
C LYS A 71 10.71 10.34 -11.61
N ILE A 72 10.36 9.29 -10.87
CA ILE A 72 11.20 8.10 -10.72
C ILE A 72 10.59 6.81 -11.27
N ASP A 73 9.29 6.80 -11.56
CA ASP A 73 8.55 5.58 -11.91
C ASP A 73 9.16 4.80 -13.08
N ASP A 74 9.50 5.47 -14.17
CA ASP A 74 10.08 4.81 -15.34
C ASP A 74 11.45 4.20 -15.05
N VAL A 75 12.31 4.95 -14.34
CA VAL A 75 13.66 4.50 -13.99
C VAL A 75 13.58 3.35 -12.98
N LEU A 76 12.75 3.49 -11.97
CA LEU A 76 12.52 2.48 -10.95
C LEU A 76 11.91 1.20 -11.52
N SER A 77 10.90 1.33 -12.38
CA SER A 77 10.25 0.18 -13.03
C SER A 77 11.25 -0.61 -13.88
N THR A 78 12.08 0.09 -14.68
CA THR A 78 13.13 -0.54 -15.48
C THR A 78 14.16 -1.25 -14.60
N PHE A 79 14.60 -0.61 -13.52
CA PHE A 79 15.53 -1.20 -12.56
C PHE A 79 14.94 -2.44 -11.87
N MET A 80 13.68 -2.34 -11.41
CA MET A 80 13.00 -3.46 -10.75
C MET A 80 12.88 -4.69 -11.66
N GLY A 81 12.63 -4.48 -12.96
CA GLY A 81 12.68 -5.57 -13.94
C GLY A 81 14.03 -6.26 -13.96
N LYS A 82 15.12 -5.49 -14.11
CA LYS A 82 16.50 -6.02 -14.16
C LYS A 82 16.91 -6.74 -12.88
N VAL A 83 16.66 -6.14 -11.70
CA VAL A 83 17.07 -6.73 -10.42
C VAL A 83 16.25 -7.98 -10.08
N THR A 84 14.98 -8.05 -10.49
CA THR A 84 14.14 -9.22 -10.31
C THR A 84 14.63 -10.37 -11.20
N GLU A 85 14.90 -10.11 -12.48
CA GLU A 85 15.48 -11.11 -13.40
C GLU A 85 16.83 -11.64 -12.88
N TYR A 86 17.69 -10.75 -12.40
CA TYR A 86 18.96 -11.14 -11.78
C TYR A 86 18.72 -12.04 -10.55
N PHE A 87 17.80 -11.67 -9.66
CA PHE A 87 17.47 -12.46 -8.48
C PHE A 87 16.88 -13.82 -8.83
N GLU A 88 15.94 -13.90 -9.77
CA GLU A 88 15.33 -15.17 -10.19
C GLU A 88 16.37 -16.16 -10.74
N ARG A 89 17.39 -15.64 -11.39
CA ARG A 89 18.47 -16.44 -11.98
C ARG A 89 19.55 -16.84 -10.98
N THR A 90 19.90 -15.96 -10.03
CA THR A 90 21.10 -16.14 -9.17
C THR A 90 20.76 -16.44 -7.71
N HIS A 91 19.56 -16.10 -7.26
CA HIS A 91 19.14 -16.11 -5.85
C HIS A 91 20.07 -15.29 -4.94
N ASP A 92 20.72 -14.25 -5.50
CA ASP A 92 21.63 -13.39 -4.79
C ASP A 92 20.93 -12.67 -3.62
N PRO A 93 21.34 -12.87 -2.36
CA PRO A 93 20.71 -12.23 -1.21
C PRO A 93 20.81 -10.70 -1.22
N ARG A 94 21.78 -10.14 -1.96
CA ARG A 94 21.90 -8.68 -2.14
C ARG A 94 20.71 -8.15 -2.95
N ALA A 95 20.33 -8.85 -4.01
CA ALA A 95 19.18 -8.51 -4.83
C ALA A 95 17.86 -8.69 -4.05
N ALA A 96 17.73 -9.78 -3.29
CA ALA A 96 16.58 -10.01 -2.41
C ALA A 96 16.32 -8.83 -1.47
N LYS A 97 17.39 -8.32 -0.81
CA LYS A 97 17.30 -7.17 0.09
C LYS A 97 16.84 -5.88 -0.62
N VAL A 98 17.33 -5.63 -1.83
CA VAL A 98 16.93 -4.45 -2.61
C VAL A 98 15.46 -4.59 -3.03
N ILE A 99 15.04 -5.74 -3.56
CA ILE A 99 13.65 -5.98 -3.94
C ILE A 99 12.72 -5.84 -2.73
N ALA A 100 13.08 -6.44 -1.59
CA ALA A 100 12.30 -6.34 -0.36
C ALA A 100 12.16 -4.89 0.11
N ARG A 101 13.25 -4.12 0.08
CA ARG A 101 13.23 -2.69 0.45
C ARG A 101 12.27 -1.90 -0.43
N GLU A 102 12.29 -2.10 -1.76
CA GLU A 102 11.39 -1.39 -2.67
C GLU A 102 9.92 -1.72 -2.39
N LYS A 103 9.61 -2.99 -2.13
CA LYS A 103 8.26 -3.39 -1.75
C LYS A 103 7.82 -2.78 -0.42
N ILE A 104 8.74 -2.64 0.55
CA ILE A 104 8.48 -1.97 1.82
C ILE A 104 8.15 -0.49 1.58
N LEU A 105 8.93 0.22 0.75
CA LEU A 105 8.67 1.63 0.45
C LEU A 105 7.29 1.84 -0.18
N VAL A 106 6.91 1.02 -1.15
CA VAL A 106 5.55 1.05 -1.73
C VAL A 106 4.48 0.75 -0.68
N GLY A 107 4.75 -0.18 0.24
CA GLY A 107 3.87 -0.46 1.36
C GLY A 107 3.72 0.73 2.30
N ASP A 108 4.81 1.44 2.58
CA ASP A 108 4.83 2.65 3.42
C ASP A 108 4.00 3.78 2.78
N ASP A 109 4.02 3.94 1.46
CA ASP A 109 3.19 4.91 0.74
C ASP A 109 1.70 4.55 0.86
N TYR A 110 1.33 3.29 0.64
CA TYR A 110 -0.05 2.85 0.88
C TYR A 110 -0.50 3.11 2.31
N LEU A 111 0.37 2.89 3.30
CA LEU A 111 0.04 3.06 4.70
C LEU A 111 -0.03 4.54 5.10
N ASN A 112 1.04 5.29 4.84
CA ASN A 112 1.25 6.61 5.41
C ASN A 112 0.55 7.72 4.61
N VAL A 113 0.48 7.57 3.28
CA VAL A 113 -0.14 8.57 2.39
C VAL A 113 -1.63 8.28 2.19
N LEU A 114 -1.97 7.02 1.85
CA LEU A 114 -3.32 6.63 1.46
C LEU A 114 -4.13 5.96 2.58
N SER A 115 -3.49 5.56 3.70
CA SER A 115 -4.08 4.78 4.80
C SER A 115 -4.77 3.49 4.32
N ARG A 116 -4.19 2.86 3.28
CA ARG A 116 -4.68 1.62 2.67
C ARG A 116 -3.95 0.42 3.25
N TYR A 117 -4.37 0.02 4.45
CA TYR A 117 -3.72 -1.04 5.24
C TYR A 117 -3.60 -2.38 4.51
N ASP A 118 -4.63 -2.80 3.77
CA ASP A 118 -4.62 -4.11 3.09
C ASP A 118 -3.61 -4.14 1.95
N GLN A 119 -3.48 -3.04 1.18
CA GLN A 119 -2.47 -2.89 0.13
C GLN A 119 -1.06 -2.81 0.73
N ALA A 120 -0.89 -2.07 1.82
CA ALA A 120 0.39 -2.03 2.54
C ALA A 120 0.80 -3.42 3.02
N LEU A 121 -0.10 -4.16 3.68
CA LEU A 121 0.13 -5.54 4.13
C LEU A 121 0.51 -6.48 2.99
N ALA A 122 -0.13 -6.34 1.82
CA ALA A 122 0.21 -7.12 0.64
C ALA A 122 1.67 -6.86 0.22
N ARG A 123 2.10 -5.60 0.14
CA ARG A 123 3.47 -5.23 -0.22
C ARG A 123 4.51 -5.73 0.80
N TYR A 124 4.24 -5.60 2.09
CA TYR A 124 5.15 -6.11 3.13
C TYR A 124 5.28 -7.64 3.10
N ARG A 125 4.18 -8.38 2.81
CA ARG A 125 4.24 -9.84 2.62
C ARG A 125 5.01 -10.24 1.36
N GLU A 126 4.90 -9.48 0.28
CA GLU A 126 5.73 -9.66 -0.91
C GLU A 126 7.22 -9.43 -0.61
N ALA A 127 7.56 -8.48 0.28
CA ALA A 127 8.93 -8.28 0.73
C ALA A 127 9.45 -9.52 1.49
N LEU A 128 8.64 -10.11 2.37
CA LEU A 128 9.00 -11.34 3.09
C LEU A 128 9.07 -12.57 2.16
N ALA A 129 8.36 -12.57 1.03
CA ALA A 129 8.45 -13.67 0.07
C ALA A 129 9.84 -13.76 -0.60
N VAL A 130 10.53 -12.63 -0.76
CA VAL A 130 11.89 -12.59 -1.34
C VAL A 130 12.98 -12.53 -0.26
N ASP A 131 12.71 -11.93 0.89
CA ASP A 131 13.64 -11.84 2.05
C ASP A 131 12.88 -12.25 3.33
N PRO A 132 12.75 -13.56 3.63
CA PRO A 132 11.91 -14.06 4.73
C PRO A 132 12.33 -13.58 6.13
N GLN A 133 13.58 -13.17 6.30
CA GLN A 133 14.10 -12.70 7.58
C GLN A 133 14.14 -11.17 7.69
N ASN A 134 13.48 -10.46 6.81
CA ASN A 134 13.43 -9.00 6.82
C ASN A 134 12.67 -8.48 8.04
N ALA A 135 13.41 -8.02 9.05
CA ALA A 135 12.85 -7.53 10.31
C ALA A 135 11.98 -6.27 10.11
N ASP A 136 12.33 -5.42 9.14
CA ASP A 136 11.56 -4.22 8.84
C ASP A 136 10.18 -4.56 8.27
N ALA A 137 10.09 -5.52 7.35
CA ALA A 137 8.81 -5.98 6.83
C ALA A 137 7.94 -6.63 7.91
N GLN A 138 8.54 -7.46 8.78
CA GLN A 138 7.84 -8.07 9.92
C GLN A 138 7.26 -7.03 10.88
N ALA A 139 8.06 -6.02 11.24
CA ALA A 139 7.62 -4.94 12.11
C ALA A 139 6.46 -4.12 11.51
N ARG A 140 6.52 -3.84 10.20
CA ARG A 140 5.47 -3.10 9.49
C ARG A 140 4.18 -3.89 9.34
N ILE A 141 4.27 -5.20 9.13
CA ILE A 141 3.09 -6.08 9.15
C ILE A 141 2.41 -6.00 10.51
N ALA A 142 3.16 -6.21 11.59
CA ALA A 142 2.62 -6.16 12.95
C ALA A 142 1.96 -4.81 13.24
N TYR A 143 2.61 -3.71 12.87
CA TYR A 143 2.07 -2.36 13.02
C TYR A 143 0.76 -2.16 12.22
N ALA A 144 0.75 -2.55 10.96
CA ALA A 144 -0.42 -2.39 10.09
C ALA A 144 -1.60 -3.27 10.55
N GLU A 145 -1.35 -4.52 10.92
CA GLU A 145 -2.39 -5.43 11.44
C GLU A 145 -3.03 -4.93 12.73
N GLN A 146 -2.25 -4.33 13.61
CA GLN A 146 -2.76 -3.75 14.86
C GLN A 146 -3.66 -2.52 14.61
N ARG A 147 -3.40 -1.75 13.55
CA ARG A 147 -4.03 -0.44 13.31
C ARG A 147 -5.04 -0.40 12.17
N ARG A 148 -5.15 -1.47 11.39
CA ARG A 148 -6.06 -1.49 10.23
C ARG A 148 -7.54 -1.33 10.60
N TYR A 149 -7.89 -1.62 11.85
CA TYR A 149 -9.25 -1.45 12.39
C TYR A 149 -9.25 -0.50 13.57
N VAL A 150 -10.25 0.38 13.60
CA VAL A 150 -10.45 1.23 14.76
C VAL A 150 -10.90 0.39 15.95
N SER A 151 -10.29 0.61 17.12
CA SER A 151 -10.73 -0.03 18.36
C SER A 151 -11.80 0.81 19.06
N MET A 152 -12.72 0.13 19.78
CA MET A 152 -13.73 0.81 20.62
C MET A 152 -13.04 1.72 21.64
N THR A 153 -11.94 1.25 22.25
CA THR A 153 -11.21 2.02 23.28
C THR A 153 -10.66 3.32 22.72
N SER A 154 -10.00 3.29 21.56
CA SER A 154 -9.47 4.51 20.94
C SER A 154 -10.60 5.44 20.49
N PHE A 155 -11.64 4.88 19.88
CA PHE A 155 -12.78 5.65 19.38
C PHE A 155 -13.57 6.35 20.50
N ALA A 156 -13.76 5.69 21.64
CA ALA A 156 -14.45 6.26 22.79
C ALA A 156 -13.74 7.49 23.39
N ASN A 157 -12.45 7.69 23.10
CA ASN A 157 -11.70 8.86 23.52
C ASN A 157 -11.88 10.06 22.58
N VAL A 158 -12.48 9.88 21.41
CA VAL A 158 -12.80 11.00 20.51
C VAL A 158 -14.02 11.74 21.07
N LYS A 159 -13.83 13.05 21.34
CA LYS A 159 -14.85 13.91 21.95
C LYS A 159 -15.21 15.06 21.01
N SER A 160 -16.44 15.55 21.14
CA SER A 160 -16.86 16.80 20.50
C SER A 160 -15.92 17.94 20.90
N GLY A 161 -15.59 18.80 19.96
CA GLY A 161 -14.64 19.92 20.13
C GLY A 161 -13.18 19.57 19.78
N MET A 162 -12.82 18.30 19.59
CA MET A 162 -11.49 17.92 19.14
C MET A 162 -11.24 18.33 17.69
N LYS A 163 -9.99 18.70 17.39
CA LYS A 163 -9.53 18.98 16.02
C LYS A 163 -9.18 17.69 15.29
N GLU A 164 -9.15 17.74 13.96
CA GLU A 164 -8.74 16.60 13.12
C GLU A 164 -7.38 16.01 13.54
N ASP A 165 -6.39 16.83 13.91
CA ASP A 165 -5.08 16.37 14.34
C ASP A 165 -5.11 15.59 15.65
N ASP A 166 -5.96 16.00 16.61
CA ASP A 166 -6.17 15.28 17.86
C ASP A 166 -6.80 13.90 17.58
N VAL A 167 -7.80 13.86 16.69
CA VAL A 167 -8.46 12.63 16.25
C VAL A 167 -7.47 11.71 15.53
N ARG A 168 -6.65 12.27 14.64
CA ARG A 168 -5.60 11.54 13.91
C ARG A 168 -4.60 10.88 14.87
N THR A 169 -4.25 11.55 15.94
CA THR A 169 -3.37 11.01 16.98
C THR A 169 -4.00 9.84 17.74
N LEU A 170 -5.30 9.91 18.01
CA LEU A 170 -6.04 8.89 18.80
C LEU A 170 -6.39 7.63 18.00
N VAL A 171 -6.92 7.81 16.79
CA VAL A 171 -7.51 6.72 15.99
C VAL A 171 -6.80 6.49 14.65
N GLY A 172 -5.79 7.29 14.34
CA GLY A 172 -5.08 7.25 13.06
C GLY A 172 -5.80 7.99 11.94
N LEU A 173 -5.24 7.89 10.73
CA LEU A 173 -5.88 8.41 9.53
C LEU A 173 -6.93 7.43 9.02
N PRO A 174 -8.10 7.90 8.59
CA PRO A 174 -9.04 7.05 7.86
C PRO A 174 -8.48 6.78 6.46
N ARG A 175 -8.98 5.72 5.82
CA ARG A 175 -8.70 5.49 4.39
C ARG A 175 -9.15 6.71 3.59
N GLU A 176 -8.34 7.10 2.61
CA GLU A 176 -8.66 8.28 1.78
C GLU A 176 -10.04 8.17 1.11
N ASP A 177 -10.33 7.01 0.52
CA ASP A 177 -11.59 6.71 -0.17
C ASP A 177 -12.80 6.60 0.79
N TRP A 178 -12.55 6.61 2.11
CA TRP A 178 -13.56 6.61 3.18
C TRP A 178 -13.73 7.97 3.85
N ILE A 179 -13.08 9.02 3.33
CA ILE A 179 -13.32 10.42 3.71
C ILE A 179 -14.39 10.98 2.77
N LYS A 180 -15.45 11.56 3.33
CA LYS A 180 -16.44 12.33 2.59
C LYS A 180 -16.41 13.76 3.06
N GLN A 181 -16.38 14.70 2.13
CA GLN A 181 -16.35 16.12 2.44
C GLN A 181 -17.35 16.87 1.55
N VAL A 182 -18.08 17.79 2.15
CA VAL A 182 -19.04 18.67 1.46
C VAL A 182 -18.85 20.08 2.00
N GLU A 183 -18.82 21.05 1.09
CA GLU A 183 -18.87 22.47 1.45
C GLU A 183 -20.30 22.98 1.25
N GLN A 184 -20.87 23.56 2.31
CA GLN A 184 -22.22 24.14 2.28
C GLN A 184 -22.25 25.41 3.14
N ASN A 185 -22.76 26.52 2.58
CA ASN A 185 -22.88 27.82 3.27
C ASN A 185 -21.56 28.29 3.91
N SER A 186 -20.45 28.19 3.17
CA SER A 186 -19.09 28.53 3.63
C SER A 186 -18.61 27.73 4.85
N ARG A 187 -19.19 26.56 5.10
CA ARG A 187 -18.75 25.59 6.11
C ARG A 187 -18.33 24.30 5.44
N VAL A 188 -17.27 23.69 5.94
CA VAL A 188 -16.76 22.42 5.46
C VAL A 188 -17.20 21.32 6.42
N TYR A 189 -18.05 20.44 5.95
CA TYR A 189 -18.46 19.25 6.68
C TYR A 189 -17.66 18.06 6.17
N ALA A 190 -17.00 17.35 7.08
CA ALA A 190 -16.27 16.13 6.74
C ALA A 190 -16.75 14.96 7.58
N VAL A 191 -16.73 13.77 6.97
CA VAL A 191 -16.99 12.50 7.67
C VAL A 191 -15.81 11.58 7.43
N TRP A 192 -15.17 11.18 8.50
CA TRP A 192 -14.11 10.17 8.49
C TRP A 192 -14.68 8.84 8.92
N ILE A 193 -14.60 7.84 8.05
CA ILE A 193 -15.15 6.51 8.28
C ILE A 193 -13.99 5.53 8.47
N TYR A 194 -14.11 4.70 9.50
CA TYR A 194 -13.09 3.73 9.90
C TYR A 194 -13.66 2.31 9.88
N PRO A 195 -12.94 1.33 9.31
CA PRO A 195 -13.36 -0.07 9.37
C PRO A 195 -13.23 -0.61 10.80
N LYS A 196 -14.15 -1.51 11.17
CA LYS A 196 -14.09 -2.30 12.39
C LYS A 196 -13.73 -3.75 12.07
N SER A 197 -13.18 -4.46 13.04
CA SER A 197 -12.78 -5.87 12.87
C SER A 197 -13.96 -6.84 12.67
N ASP A 198 -15.17 -6.42 13.02
CA ASP A 198 -16.41 -7.18 12.84
C ASP A 198 -17.07 -6.99 11.46
N GLY A 199 -16.41 -6.27 10.55
CA GLY A 199 -16.93 -5.94 9.21
C GLY A 199 -17.82 -4.70 9.17
N GLY A 200 -18.11 -4.07 10.32
CA GLY A 200 -18.84 -2.80 10.39
C GLY A 200 -17.92 -1.59 10.21
N ALA A 201 -18.48 -0.40 10.45
CA ALA A 201 -17.76 0.86 10.42
C ALA A 201 -18.10 1.76 11.60
N ALA A 202 -17.17 2.67 11.92
CA ALA A 202 -17.39 3.80 12.81
C ALA A 202 -17.16 5.10 12.05
N ALA A 203 -17.84 6.18 12.41
CA ALA A 203 -17.72 7.47 11.73
C ALA A 203 -17.53 8.62 12.73
N ILE A 204 -16.69 9.56 12.35
CA ILE A 204 -16.45 10.81 13.06
C ILE A 204 -16.83 11.96 12.13
N TYR A 205 -17.64 12.88 12.63
CA TYR A 205 -18.20 13.98 11.86
C TYR A 205 -17.57 15.30 12.30
N PHE A 206 -17.11 16.07 11.33
CA PHE A 206 -16.44 17.36 11.53
C PHE A 206 -17.23 18.50 10.89
N ASP A 207 -17.22 19.65 11.56
CA ASP A 207 -17.66 20.95 11.05
C ASP A 207 -16.46 21.90 11.14
N ASN A 208 -15.96 22.36 9.98
CA ASN A 208 -14.75 23.16 9.87
C ASN A 208 -13.55 22.56 10.64
N GLY A 209 -13.35 21.24 10.51
CA GLY A 209 -12.22 20.50 11.14
C GLY A 209 -12.40 20.24 12.64
N ILE A 210 -13.58 20.52 13.21
CA ILE A 210 -13.89 20.26 14.62
C ILE A 210 -14.93 19.16 14.74
N VAL A 211 -14.68 18.15 15.58
CA VAL A 211 -15.61 17.05 15.86
C VAL A 211 -16.89 17.59 16.46
N TYR A 212 -18.04 17.29 15.86
CA TYR A 212 -19.34 17.59 16.45
C TYR A 212 -20.16 16.34 16.78
N HIS A 213 -19.86 15.20 16.12
CA HIS A 213 -20.57 13.94 16.36
C HIS A 213 -19.69 12.73 16.10
N THR A 214 -19.96 11.63 16.79
CA THR A 214 -19.33 10.31 16.54
C THR A 214 -20.40 9.23 16.50
N ASN A 215 -20.21 8.23 15.62
CA ASN A 215 -21.13 7.09 15.49
C ASN A 215 -20.33 5.78 15.37
N TRP A 216 -20.37 4.94 16.39
CA TRP A 216 -19.68 3.64 16.40
C TRP A 216 -20.29 2.63 15.41
N ASN A 217 -21.55 2.74 15.08
CA ASN A 217 -22.27 1.82 14.18
C ASN A 217 -22.69 2.52 12.89
N ALA A 218 -21.74 3.18 12.24
CA ALA A 218 -21.96 3.79 10.94
C ALA A 218 -22.07 2.74 9.83
N ALA A 219 -22.73 3.13 8.73
CA ALA A 219 -22.72 2.32 7.52
C ALA A 219 -21.32 2.39 6.87
N ALA A 220 -20.76 1.24 6.51
CA ALA A 220 -19.56 1.20 5.67
C ALA A 220 -19.89 1.80 4.29
N PRO A 221 -18.97 2.55 3.66
CA PRO A 221 -19.15 2.97 2.28
C PRO A 221 -19.36 1.76 1.38
N ALA A 222 -20.28 1.88 0.41
CA ALA A 222 -20.41 0.86 -0.62
C ALA A 222 -19.03 0.65 -1.27
N ALA A 223 -18.66 -0.62 -1.47
CA ALA A 223 -17.38 -0.93 -2.13
C ALA A 223 -17.33 -0.18 -3.46
N SER A 224 -16.35 0.70 -3.61
CA SER A 224 -16.11 1.35 -4.89
C SER A 224 -15.80 0.26 -5.90
N GLN A 225 -16.70 0.04 -6.85
CA GLN A 225 -16.41 -0.79 -8.00
C GLN A 225 -15.31 -0.07 -8.77
N THR A 226 -14.08 -0.48 -8.55
CA THR A 226 -12.96 -0.11 -9.41
C THR A 226 -13.23 -0.70 -10.79
N LYS A 227 -13.65 0.16 -11.73
CA LYS A 227 -13.65 -0.16 -13.14
C LYS A 227 -12.24 -0.06 -13.69
#